data_b6b0e8fe293785b5f66fa1c2204b5b44
#
_entry.id   b6b0e8fe293785b5f66fa1c2204b5b44
#
_cell.length_a   1.000
_cell.length_b   1.000
_cell.length_c   1.000
_cell.angle_alpha   90.00
_cell.angle_beta   90.00
_cell.angle_gamma   90.00
#
_symmetry.space_group_name_H-M   'P 1'
#
loop_
_entity.id
_entity.type
_entity.pdbx_description
1 polymer ?
#
loop_
_entity_poly.entity_id
_entity_poly.type
_entity_poly.pdbx_seq_one_letter_code
_entity_poly.pdbx_strand_id
1 'polypeptide(L)'
;MAVAYSADLHNHTIASDGEYTPTELVQAARELGLTAVGVTDHDTLGGLDEALAAGQALGIQVVPGVEVSLRFRRPYFTGTLHYLLYIPYALLPDPAFREMAAEIFSQGRGAGLVRARVAAINEAFGPQGETPLLKQELTAAEIEALAPNVTRRHFALALKENHGLNHEQVNQLIGNESRAYVPSGIDPAQLTPLLHRYPQLVRVFAHPAAGSYPGESLYNEVLPPLEVVEKLLPEFLDEALLGLDGLEVQYPGHILAHRALLAEWTQRYGLLMTGGSDCHDRVERPLGVAGISADECAALLARL
;
A
#
# COMPACT_ATOMS: atom_id res chain seq x y z
N MET A 1 5.60 -4.01 -25.80
CA MET A 1 7.07 -4.21 -25.62
C MET A 1 7.21 -5.10 -24.40
N ALA A 2 8.13 -6.10 -24.39
CA ALA A 2 8.37 -6.89 -23.20
C ALA A 2 8.92 -5.99 -22.09
N VAL A 3 8.43 -6.15 -20.87
CA VAL A 3 8.94 -5.44 -19.69
C VAL A 3 10.35 -5.93 -19.34
N ALA A 4 11.14 -5.04 -18.70
CA ALA A 4 12.53 -5.37 -18.33
C ALA A 4 12.61 -6.23 -17.04
N TYR A 5 11.49 -6.51 -16.40
CA TYR A 5 11.39 -7.21 -15.13
C TYR A 5 10.76 -8.59 -15.30
N SER A 6 11.10 -9.52 -14.39
CA SER A 6 10.48 -10.85 -14.35
C SER A 6 9.23 -10.87 -13.47
N ALA A 7 9.18 -10.06 -12.44
CA ALA A 7 8.05 -9.99 -11.53
C ALA A 7 7.74 -8.54 -11.12
N ASP A 8 6.46 -8.27 -10.94
CA ASP A 8 5.93 -7.05 -10.34
C ASP A 8 5.17 -7.46 -9.07
N LEU A 9 5.72 -7.10 -7.90
CA LEU A 9 5.30 -7.69 -6.63
C LEU A 9 4.39 -6.80 -5.77
N HIS A 10 4.08 -5.59 -6.23
CA HIS A 10 3.25 -4.66 -5.48
C HIS A 10 2.15 -4.09 -6.38
N ASN A 11 0.93 -4.59 -6.19
CA ASN A 11 -0.21 -4.19 -7.02
C ASN A 11 -1.54 -4.31 -6.27
N HIS A 12 -2.50 -3.48 -6.65
CA HIS A 12 -3.83 -3.36 -6.05
C HIS A 12 -4.92 -3.79 -7.02
N THR A 13 -5.99 -4.33 -6.44
CA THR A 13 -7.20 -4.73 -7.16
C THR A 13 -8.42 -3.97 -6.62
N ILE A 14 -9.59 -4.23 -7.20
CA ILE A 14 -10.87 -3.72 -6.68
C ILE A 14 -11.20 -4.21 -5.27
N ALA A 15 -10.43 -5.14 -4.70
CA ALA A 15 -10.58 -5.54 -3.30
C ALA A 15 -10.13 -4.43 -2.33
N SER A 16 -9.29 -3.50 -2.82
CA SER A 16 -8.94 -2.25 -2.12
C SER A 16 -9.27 -1.03 -2.99
N ASP A 17 -8.33 -0.51 -3.77
CA ASP A 17 -8.47 0.73 -4.54
C ASP A 17 -7.82 0.68 -5.92
N GLY A 18 -7.52 -0.51 -6.42
CA GLY A 18 -7.15 -0.72 -7.81
C GLY A 18 -8.35 -0.74 -8.75
N GLU A 19 -8.11 -0.59 -10.05
CA GLU A 19 -9.12 -0.68 -11.11
C GLU A 19 -9.32 -2.09 -11.66
N TYR A 20 -8.32 -2.95 -11.53
CA TYR A 20 -8.38 -4.32 -12.01
C TYR A 20 -9.16 -5.21 -11.04
N THR A 21 -10.01 -6.11 -11.55
CA THR A 21 -10.36 -7.30 -10.77
C THR A 21 -9.09 -8.13 -10.55
N PRO A 22 -9.04 -9.00 -9.51
CA PRO A 22 -7.89 -9.87 -9.31
C PRO A 22 -7.56 -10.72 -10.55
N THR A 23 -8.57 -11.22 -11.24
CA THR A 23 -8.41 -11.98 -12.50
C THR A 23 -7.82 -11.13 -13.62
N GLU A 24 -8.32 -9.91 -13.82
CA GLU A 24 -7.81 -9.00 -14.86
C GLU A 24 -6.36 -8.58 -14.60
N LEU A 25 -5.98 -8.35 -13.33
CA LEU A 25 -4.60 -8.01 -12.96
C LEU A 25 -3.64 -9.14 -13.34
N VAL A 26 -3.99 -10.39 -12.98
CA VAL A 26 -3.18 -11.58 -13.31
C VAL A 26 -3.10 -11.80 -14.82
N GLN A 27 -4.19 -11.60 -15.55
CA GLN A 27 -4.20 -11.67 -17.00
C GLN A 27 -3.30 -10.61 -17.64
N ALA A 28 -3.40 -9.36 -17.19
CA ALA A 28 -2.56 -8.26 -17.67
C ALA A 28 -1.07 -8.52 -17.41
N ALA A 29 -0.72 -9.05 -16.23
CA ALA A 29 0.65 -9.42 -15.89
C ALA A 29 1.20 -10.49 -16.86
N ARG A 30 0.40 -11.51 -17.18
CA ARG A 30 0.77 -12.52 -18.17
C ARG A 30 0.96 -11.93 -19.57
N GLU A 31 0.07 -11.04 -19.99
CA GLU A 31 0.13 -10.38 -21.31
C GLU A 31 1.38 -9.48 -21.44
N LEU A 32 1.86 -8.89 -20.35
CA LEU A 32 3.12 -8.16 -20.27
C LEU A 32 4.35 -9.08 -20.31
N GLY A 33 4.17 -10.39 -20.15
CA GLY A 33 5.26 -11.35 -20.12
C GLY A 33 5.94 -11.52 -18.76
N LEU A 34 5.29 -11.08 -17.68
CA LEU A 34 5.76 -11.33 -16.33
C LEU A 34 5.64 -12.82 -15.98
N THR A 35 6.57 -13.32 -15.19
CA THR A 35 6.55 -14.70 -14.67
C THR A 35 5.85 -14.79 -13.32
N ALA A 36 5.83 -13.67 -12.57
CA ALA A 36 5.10 -13.56 -11.31
C ALA A 36 4.49 -12.17 -11.12
N VAL A 37 3.37 -12.14 -10.38
CA VAL A 37 2.67 -10.90 -10.00
C VAL A 37 2.27 -10.95 -8.53
N GLY A 38 2.58 -9.91 -7.76
CA GLY A 38 2.10 -9.71 -6.39
C GLY A 38 0.67 -9.17 -6.40
N VAL A 39 -0.17 -9.69 -5.50
CA VAL A 39 -1.47 -9.12 -5.18
C VAL A 39 -1.42 -8.72 -3.72
N THR A 40 -1.42 -7.41 -3.47
CA THR A 40 -1.06 -6.82 -2.17
C THR A 40 -2.05 -5.73 -1.76
N ASP A 41 -3.34 -5.99 -1.94
CA ASP A 41 -4.41 -5.06 -1.61
C ASP A 41 -4.28 -4.46 -0.21
N HIS A 42 -4.61 -3.18 -0.05
CA HIS A 42 -4.53 -2.49 1.23
C HIS A 42 -5.41 -3.11 2.31
N ASP A 43 -4.78 -3.55 3.40
CA ASP A 43 -5.41 -4.02 4.65
C ASP A 43 -6.52 -5.08 4.44
N THR A 44 -6.40 -5.92 3.40
CA THR A 44 -7.37 -6.98 3.10
C THR A 44 -6.74 -8.18 2.39
N LEU A 45 -7.32 -9.35 2.60
CA LEU A 45 -7.01 -10.59 1.88
C LEU A 45 -8.05 -10.91 0.80
N GLY A 46 -8.99 -9.98 0.55
CA GLY A 46 -10.22 -10.24 -0.22
C GLY A 46 -9.99 -10.60 -1.69
N GLY A 47 -8.91 -10.12 -2.32
CA GLY A 47 -8.58 -10.40 -3.73
C GLY A 47 -7.80 -11.69 -3.96
N LEU A 48 -7.25 -12.31 -2.89
CA LEU A 48 -6.23 -13.36 -3.03
C LEU A 48 -6.77 -14.67 -3.63
N ASP A 49 -7.93 -15.13 -3.20
CA ASP A 49 -8.47 -16.42 -3.66
C ASP A 49 -8.77 -16.39 -5.17
N GLU A 50 -9.35 -15.30 -5.66
CA GLU A 50 -9.62 -15.09 -7.08
C GLU A 50 -8.31 -15.00 -7.88
N ALA A 51 -7.34 -14.20 -7.40
CA ALA A 51 -6.05 -14.03 -8.06
C ALA A 51 -5.27 -15.36 -8.16
N LEU A 52 -5.25 -16.15 -7.10
CA LEU A 52 -4.59 -17.46 -7.08
C LEU A 52 -5.24 -18.44 -8.05
N ALA A 53 -6.57 -18.47 -8.12
CA ALA A 53 -7.29 -19.29 -9.08
C ALA A 53 -7.00 -18.86 -10.53
N ALA A 54 -6.95 -17.56 -10.79
CA ALA A 54 -6.58 -17.01 -12.09
C ALA A 54 -5.12 -17.35 -12.45
N GLY A 55 -4.18 -17.22 -11.51
CA GLY A 55 -2.77 -17.59 -11.71
C GLY A 55 -2.60 -19.06 -12.10
N GLN A 56 -3.29 -19.95 -11.41
CA GLN A 56 -3.30 -21.37 -11.73
C GLN A 56 -3.85 -21.64 -13.13
N ALA A 57 -4.97 -21.00 -13.49
CA ALA A 57 -5.61 -21.17 -14.79
C ALA A 57 -4.76 -20.61 -15.95
N LEU A 58 -4.06 -19.51 -15.72
CA LEU A 58 -3.29 -18.80 -16.73
C LEU A 58 -1.82 -19.22 -16.79
N GLY A 59 -1.32 -19.98 -15.82
CA GLY A 59 0.06 -20.45 -15.76
C GLY A 59 1.06 -19.33 -15.42
N ILE A 60 0.67 -18.38 -14.57
CA ILE A 60 1.51 -17.34 -14.00
C ILE A 60 1.55 -17.47 -12.47
N GLN A 61 2.71 -17.23 -11.88
CA GLN A 61 2.87 -17.26 -10.43
C GLN A 61 2.22 -16.03 -9.79
N VAL A 62 1.24 -16.25 -8.91
CA VAL A 62 0.69 -15.18 -8.06
C VAL A 62 1.39 -15.22 -6.72
N VAL A 63 1.99 -14.10 -6.31
CA VAL A 63 2.61 -13.92 -4.98
C VAL A 63 1.58 -13.28 -4.06
N PRO A 64 1.02 -14.04 -3.10
CA PRO A 64 -0.01 -13.52 -2.23
C PRO A 64 0.59 -12.62 -1.16
N GLY A 65 -0.03 -11.48 -0.93
CA GLY A 65 0.39 -10.53 0.10
C GLY A 65 -0.72 -9.59 0.52
N VAL A 66 -0.37 -8.65 1.35
CA VAL A 66 -1.20 -7.53 1.79
C VAL A 66 -0.30 -6.33 2.05
N GLU A 67 -0.74 -5.15 1.64
CA GLU A 67 -0.08 -3.92 2.02
C GLU A 67 -0.76 -3.35 3.27
N VAL A 68 -0.10 -3.52 4.43
CA VAL A 68 -0.61 -3.07 5.72
C VAL A 68 -0.29 -1.61 5.95
N SER A 69 -1.30 -0.81 6.25
CA SER A 69 -1.14 0.59 6.65
C SER A 69 -0.73 0.66 8.13
N LEU A 70 0.47 1.15 8.41
CA LEU A 70 1.01 1.35 9.76
C LEU A 70 1.00 2.83 10.13
N ARG A 71 0.30 3.17 11.20
CA ARG A 71 0.20 4.54 11.70
C ARG A 71 1.24 4.80 12.78
N PHE A 72 2.14 5.73 12.48
CA PHE A 72 3.14 6.19 13.42
C PHE A 72 2.73 7.51 14.06
N ARG A 73 2.98 7.63 15.36
CA ARG A 73 2.87 8.87 16.14
C ARG A 73 4.15 9.04 16.93
N ARG A 74 5.06 9.83 16.40
CA ARG A 74 6.37 10.13 17.02
C ARG A 74 6.51 11.64 17.13
N PRO A 75 7.33 12.18 18.03
CA PRO A 75 7.52 13.62 18.18
C PRO A 75 7.98 14.32 16.89
N TYR A 76 8.62 13.59 16.00
CA TYR A 76 9.18 14.08 14.74
C TYR A 76 8.38 13.63 13.49
N PHE A 77 7.33 12.79 13.64
CA PHE A 77 6.51 12.32 12.55
C PHE A 77 5.17 11.76 13.03
N THR A 78 4.09 12.22 12.41
CA THR A 78 2.77 11.59 12.52
C THR A 78 2.27 11.33 11.11
N GLY A 79 1.98 10.05 10.80
CA GLY A 79 1.51 9.66 9.47
C GLY A 79 1.40 8.15 9.32
N THR A 80 1.13 7.72 8.10
CA THR A 80 1.02 6.32 7.72
C THR A 80 2.21 5.94 6.85
N LEU A 81 2.81 4.78 7.15
CA LEU A 81 3.76 4.08 6.29
C LEU A 81 3.17 2.74 5.90
N HIS A 82 3.62 2.19 4.81
CA HIS A 82 3.11 0.93 4.29
C HIS A 82 4.11 -0.21 4.47
N TYR A 83 3.55 -1.39 4.73
CA TYR A 83 4.31 -2.59 5.07
C TYR A 83 3.73 -3.79 4.35
N LEU A 84 4.46 -4.30 3.37
CA LEU A 84 4.06 -5.49 2.62
C LEU A 84 4.30 -6.73 3.48
N LEU A 85 3.27 -7.53 3.64
CA LEU A 85 3.36 -8.88 4.19
C LEU A 85 3.09 -9.87 3.07
N TYR A 86 4.13 -10.57 2.59
CA TYR A 86 3.92 -11.70 1.70
C TYR A 86 3.62 -12.94 2.51
N ILE A 87 2.64 -13.71 2.05
CA ILE A 87 2.01 -14.78 2.81
C ILE A 87 2.44 -16.12 2.25
N PRO A 88 3.13 -16.99 3.03
CA PRO A 88 3.40 -18.36 2.62
C PRO A 88 2.11 -19.08 2.18
N TYR A 89 2.17 -19.79 1.06
CA TYR A 89 1.01 -20.50 0.50
C TYR A 89 0.35 -21.45 1.49
N ALA A 90 1.13 -22.03 2.40
CA ALA A 90 0.63 -22.93 3.46
C ALA A 90 -0.29 -22.24 4.47
N LEU A 91 -0.22 -20.90 4.63
CA LEU A 91 -1.08 -20.14 5.53
C LEU A 91 -2.41 -19.75 4.90
N LEU A 92 -2.51 -19.71 3.57
CA LEU A 92 -3.72 -19.25 2.87
C LEU A 92 -4.98 -20.06 3.20
N PRO A 93 -4.93 -21.40 3.35
CA PRO A 93 -6.09 -22.18 3.77
C PRO A 93 -6.34 -22.19 5.28
N ASP A 94 -5.46 -21.60 6.10
CA ASP A 94 -5.62 -21.58 7.58
C ASP A 94 -6.68 -20.55 8.00
N PRO A 95 -7.87 -20.96 8.48
CA PRO A 95 -8.89 -20.01 8.89
C PRO A 95 -8.49 -19.19 10.11
N ALA A 96 -7.66 -19.72 11.02
CA ALA A 96 -7.21 -18.97 12.19
C ALA A 96 -6.25 -17.83 11.81
N PHE A 97 -5.41 -18.03 10.78
CA PHE A 97 -4.60 -16.96 10.20
C PHE A 97 -5.49 -15.88 9.58
N ARG A 98 -6.41 -16.29 8.70
CA ARG A 98 -7.30 -15.36 7.98
C ARG A 98 -8.17 -14.53 8.93
N GLU A 99 -8.75 -15.15 9.95
CA GLU A 99 -9.59 -14.48 10.94
C GLU A 99 -8.77 -13.46 11.74
N MET A 100 -7.61 -13.84 12.26
CA MET A 100 -6.72 -12.95 13.01
C MET A 100 -6.21 -11.77 12.16
N ALA A 101 -5.80 -12.05 10.91
CA ALA A 101 -5.36 -11.02 9.98
C ALA A 101 -6.48 -10.02 9.66
N ALA A 102 -7.68 -10.51 9.32
CA ALA A 102 -8.84 -9.66 9.02
C ALA A 102 -9.25 -8.80 10.22
N GLU A 103 -9.27 -9.36 11.44
CA GLU A 103 -9.55 -8.63 12.67
C GLU A 103 -8.55 -7.49 12.88
N ILE A 104 -7.25 -7.76 12.76
CA ILE A 104 -6.19 -6.76 12.98
C ILE A 104 -6.27 -5.66 11.91
N PHE A 105 -6.34 -6.02 10.63
CA PHE A 105 -6.36 -5.05 9.53
C PHE A 105 -7.59 -4.15 9.59
N SER A 106 -8.75 -4.67 9.97
CA SER A 106 -9.98 -3.89 10.10
C SER A 106 -9.91 -2.76 11.13
N GLN A 107 -9.00 -2.84 12.11
CA GLN A 107 -8.83 -1.81 13.14
C GLN A 107 -8.24 -0.49 12.61
N GLY A 108 -7.52 -0.55 11.48
CA GLY A 108 -6.89 0.62 10.86
C GLY A 108 -7.75 1.33 9.81
N ARG A 109 -8.90 0.74 9.45
CA ARG A 109 -9.80 1.18 8.38
C ARG A 109 -11.27 1.04 8.79
N GLY A 110 -12.16 1.17 7.80
CA GLY A 110 -13.59 0.95 7.97
C GLY A 110 -14.37 2.21 8.35
N ALA A 111 -15.67 2.02 8.64
CA ALA A 111 -16.64 3.10 8.83
C ALA A 111 -16.25 4.13 9.91
N GLY A 112 -15.51 3.72 10.93
CA GLY A 112 -15.02 4.63 11.97
C GLY A 112 -14.04 5.67 11.43
N LEU A 113 -13.06 5.24 10.63
CA LEU A 113 -12.10 6.11 9.98
C LEU A 113 -12.77 7.01 8.92
N VAL A 114 -13.70 6.44 8.14
CA VAL A 114 -14.47 7.21 7.14
C VAL A 114 -15.20 8.35 7.82
N ARG A 115 -15.97 8.09 8.89
CA ARG A 115 -16.68 9.12 9.65
C ARG A 115 -15.74 10.16 10.27
N ALA A 116 -14.58 9.74 10.81
CA ALA A 116 -13.62 10.66 11.40
C ALA A 116 -13.02 11.61 10.33
N ARG A 117 -12.68 11.09 9.14
CA ARG A 117 -12.19 11.90 8.02
C ARG A 117 -13.25 12.86 7.49
N VAL A 118 -14.48 12.36 7.28
CA VAL A 118 -15.60 13.18 6.82
C VAL A 118 -15.87 14.33 7.81
N ALA A 119 -15.88 14.05 9.12
CA ALA A 119 -16.07 15.08 10.13
C ALA A 119 -14.94 16.13 10.09
N ALA A 120 -13.68 15.70 10.04
CA ALA A 120 -12.54 16.61 9.98
C ALA A 120 -12.54 17.49 8.70
N ILE A 121 -12.90 16.89 7.55
CA ILE A 121 -13.00 17.63 6.28
C ILE A 121 -14.14 18.66 6.36
N ASN A 122 -15.30 18.30 6.85
CA ASN A 122 -16.43 19.24 6.96
C ASN A 122 -16.17 20.33 7.99
N GLU A 123 -15.54 20.04 9.12
CA GLU A 123 -15.14 21.04 10.12
C GLU A 123 -14.18 22.08 9.53
N ALA A 124 -13.20 21.64 8.76
CA ALA A 124 -12.21 22.54 8.20
C ALA A 124 -12.67 23.23 6.89
N PHE A 125 -13.30 22.48 5.98
CA PHE A 125 -13.53 22.86 4.60
C PHE A 125 -14.99 22.76 4.14
N GLY A 126 -15.90 22.28 4.98
CA GLY A 126 -17.35 22.23 4.69
C GLY A 126 -17.98 23.63 4.50
N PRO A 127 -19.25 23.72 4.11
CA PRO A 127 -19.93 25.00 3.86
C PRO A 127 -19.93 25.93 5.08
N GLN A 128 -19.86 25.37 6.29
CA GLN A 128 -19.79 26.10 7.56
C GLN A 128 -18.40 25.98 8.22
N GLY A 129 -17.42 25.42 7.50
CA GLY A 129 -16.07 25.18 8.01
C GLY A 129 -15.24 26.45 8.13
N GLU A 130 -14.08 26.36 8.75
CA GLU A 130 -13.16 27.49 8.96
C GLU A 130 -12.65 28.11 7.65
N THR A 131 -12.45 27.28 6.61
CA THR A 131 -11.99 27.71 5.28
C THR A 131 -12.81 26.99 4.21
N PRO A 132 -14.05 27.45 3.94
CA PRO A 132 -14.98 26.72 3.08
C PRO A 132 -14.45 26.52 1.66
N LEU A 133 -14.38 25.27 1.22
CA LEU A 133 -14.08 24.85 -0.16
C LEU A 133 -15.19 23.98 -0.75
N LEU A 134 -15.91 23.25 0.10
CA LEU A 134 -17.04 22.43 -0.30
C LEU A 134 -18.30 23.31 -0.37
N LYS A 135 -19.12 23.12 -1.42
CA LYS A 135 -20.44 23.78 -1.55
C LYS A 135 -21.53 23.08 -0.76
N GLN A 136 -21.35 21.81 -0.45
CA GLN A 136 -22.20 20.96 0.35
C GLN A 136 -21.33 20.08 1.26
N GLU A 137 -21.90 19.59 2.35
CA GLU A 137 -21.17 18.68 3.25
C GLU A 137 -20.81 17.38 2.53
N LEU A 138 -19.60 16.87 2.81
CA LEU A 138 -19.18 15.53 2.46
C LEU A 138 -19.90 14.54 3.38
N THR A 139 -20.37 13.41 2.86
CA THR A 139 -21.09 12.40 3.65
C THR A 139 -20.32 11.08 3.72
N ALA A 140 -20.45 10.35 4.83
CA ALA A 140 -19.85 9.03 4.92
C ALA A 140 -20.48 8.05 3.92
N ALA A 141 -21.79 8.19 3.64
CA ALA A 141 -22.50 7.32 2.73
C ALA A 141 -21.99 7.38 1.29
N GLU A 142 -21.66 8.59 0.78
CA GLU A 142 -21.10 8.71 -0.59
C GLU A 142 -19.71 8.10 -0.72
N ILE A 143 -18.93 8.11 0.36
CA ILE A 143 -17.60 7.49 0.39
C ILE A 143 -17.71 5.97 0.51
N GLU A 144 -18.54 5.48 1.42
CA GLU A 144 -18.75 4.05 1.67
C GLU A 144 -19.40 3.32 0.48
N ALA A 145 -20.13 4.05 -0.37
CA ALA A 145 -20.73 3.51 -1.58
C ALA A 145 -19.70 3.17 -2.68
N LEU A 146 -18.47 3.71 -2.60
CA LEU A 146 -17.46 3.52 -3.64
C LEU A 146 -16.73 2.19 -3.55
N ALA A 147 -16.52 1.66 -2.33
CA ALA A 147 -15.83 0.40 -2.12
C ALA A 147 -16.11 -0.21 -0.74
N PRO A 148 -16.03 -1.54 -0.61
CA PRO A 148 -16.09 -2.21 0.70
C PRO A 148 -14.93 -1.84 1.62
N ASN A 149 -13.74 -1.60 1.05
CA ASN A 149 -12.53 -1.22 1.77
C ASN A 149 -12.05 0.16 1.30
N VAL A 150 -12.60 1.22 1.91
CA VAL A 150 -12.36 2.61 1.53
C VAL A 150 -10.93 3.06 1.85
N THR A 151 -10.26 3.62 0.85
CA THR A 151 -8.93 4.24 0.97
C THR A 151 -9.01 5.77 0.77
N ARG A 152 -7.85 6.45 0.82
CA ARG A 152 -7.75 7.88 0.50
C ARG A 152 -8.12 8.17 -0.97
N ARG A 153 -7.82 7.24 -1.88
CA ARG A 153 -8.17 7.35 -3.30
C ARG A 153 -9.68 7.51 -3.52
N HIS A 154 -10.51 6.80 -2.74
CA HIS A 154 -11.97 6.94 -2.82
C HIS A 154 -12.45 8.33 -2.35
N PHE A 155 -11.80 8.90 -1.33
CA PHE A 155 -12.06 10.30 -0.96
C PHE A 155 -11.69 11.27 -2.09
N ALA A 156 -10.52 11.08 -2.71
CA ALA A 156 -10.11 11.91 -3.85
C ALA A 156 -11.12 11.81 -5.00
N LEU A 157 -11.61 10.61 -5.30
CA LEU A 157 -12.62 10.37 -6.34
C LEU A 157 -13.91 11.10 -6.04
N ALA A 158 -14.50 10.92 -4.84
CA ALA A 158 -15.73 11.59 -4.44
C ALA A 158 -15.58 13.13 -4.48
N LEU A 159 -14.47 13.66 -3.98
CA LEU A 159 -14.20 15.09 -3.97
C LEU A 159 -14.10 15.67 -5.38
N LYS A 160 -13.52 14.94 -6.33
CA LYS A 160 -13.44 15.33 -7.75
C LYS A 160 -14.81 15.24 -8.43
N GLU A 161 -15.47 14.09 -8.34
CA GLU A 161 -16.66 13.78 -9.11
C GLU A 161 -17.93 14.42 -8.53
N ASN A 162 -18.14 14.33 -7.22
CA ASN A 162 -19.37 14.81 -6.58
C ASN A 162 -19.29 16.27 -6.14
N HIS A 163 -18.07 16.76 -5.80
CA HIS A 163 -17.88 18.12 -5.30
C HIS A 163 -17.17 19.04 -6.31
N GLY A 164 -16.68 18.51 -7.44
CA GLY A 164 -16.10 19.28 -8.55
C GLY A 164 -14.74 19.93 -8.20
N LEU A 165 -13.99 19.37 -7.26
CA LEU A 165 -12.70 19.89 -6.84
C LEU A 165 -11.60 19.48 -7.84
N ASN A 166 -10.63 20.38 -8.08
CA ASN A 166 -9.44 20.06 -8.83
C ASN A 166 -8.40 19.34 -7.96
N HIS A 167 -7.30 18.87 -8.57
CA HIS A 167 -6.26 18.10 -7.88
C HIS A 167 -5.63 18.85 -6.68
N GLU A 168 -5.32 20.13 -6.85
CA GLU A 168 -4.73 20.98 -5.79
C GLU A 168 -5.68 21.11 -4.59
N GLN A 169 -6.96 21.39 -4.86
CA GLN A 169 -8.00 21.46 -3.83
C GLN A 169 -8.16 20.13 -3.10
N VAL A 170 -8.19 19.01 -3.83
CA VAL A 170 -8.25 17.67 -3.23
C VAL A 170 -7.07 17.45 -2.28
N ASN A 171 -5.84 17.76 -2.72
CA ASN A 171 -4.66 17.63 -1.86
C ASN A 171 -4.72 18.55 -0.62
N GLN A 172 -5.31 19.74 -0.76
CA GLN A 172 -5.53 20.62 0.39
C GLN A 172 -6.48 20.00 1.44
N LEU A 173 -7.47 19.19 1.01
CA LEU A 173 -8.44 18.56 1.91
C LEU A 173 -7.91 17.28 2.54
N ILE A 174 -7.21 16.44 1.78
CA ILE A 174 -6.85 15.08 2.22
C ILE A 174 -5.35 14.79 2.24
N GLY A 175 -4.50 15.73 1.84
CA GLY A 175 -3.05 15.61 1.93
C GLY A 175 -2.56 15.55 3.39
N ASN A 176 -1.31 15.12 3.61
CA ASN A 176 -0.74 15.01 4.97
C ASN A 176 -0.55 16.37 5.66
N GLU A 177 -0.38 17.44 4.88
CA GLU A 177 -0.30 18.82 5.38
C GLU A 177 -1.68 19.43 5.62
N SER A 178 -2.75 18.70 5.30
CA SER A 178 -4.12 19.17 5.53
C SER A 178 -4.40 19.30 7.01
N ARG A 179 -5.07 20.38 7.40
CA ARG A 179 -5.61 20.54 8.75
C ARG A 179 -6.71 19.50 9.09
N ALA A 180 -7.31 18.89 8.06
CA ALA A 180 -8.27 17.80 8.19
C ALA A 180 -7.60 16.41 8.14
N TYR A 181 -6.28 16.33 8.20
CA TYR A 181 -5.57 15.06 8.07
C TYR A 181 -5.88 14.10 9.22
N VAL A 182 -6.46 12.95 8.86
CA VAL A 182 -6.66 11.82 9.78
C VAL A 182 -5.92 10.62 9.19
N PRO A 183 -4.80 10.19 9.82
CA PRO A 183 -4.01 9.07 9.32
C PRO A 183 -4.78 7.76 9.40
N SER A 184 -4.63 6.91 8.36
CA SER A 184 -5.11 5.53 8.34
C SER A 184 -4.16 4.58 9.06
N GLY A 185 -4.58 3.35 9.20
CA GLY A 185 -3.73 2.26 9.63
C GLY A 185 -3.78 1.97 11.13
N ILE A 186 -3.15 0.88 11.47
CA ILE A 186 -2.99 0.39 12.84
C ILE A 186 -1.66 0.86 13.44
N ASP A 187 -1.58 0.91 14.76
CA ASP A 187 -0.28 1.09 15.43
C ASP A 187 0.59 -0.16 15.20
N PRO A 188 1.91 -0.03 14.97
CA PRO A 188 2.82 -1.17 14.82
C PRO A 188 2.64 -2.25 15.90
N ALA A 189 2.42 -1.87 17.15
CA ALA A 189 2.18 -2.79 18.26
C ALA A 189 0.90 -3.64 18.09
N GLN A 190 -0.08 -3.21 17.29
CA GLN A 190 -1.28 -4.00 16.99
C GLN A 190 -0.99 -5.10 15.96
N LEU A 191 0.02 -4.93 15.09
CA LEU A 191 0.44 -5.94 14.13
C LEU A 191 1.33 -7.02 14.76
N THR A 192 2.13 -6.66 15.77
CA THR A 192 3.10 -7.55 16.44
C THR A 192 2.54 -8.92 16.82
N PRO A 193 1.33 -9.08 17.40
CA PRO A 193 0.78 -10.40 17.72
C PRO A 193 0.63 -11.32 16.49
N LEU A 194 0.27 -10.79 15.31
CA LEU A 194 0.18 -11.56 14.08
C LEU A 194 1.57 -12.04 13.64
N LEU A 195 2.55 -11.13 13.66
CA LEU A 195 3.93 -11.43 13.24
C LEU A 195 4.59 -12.48 14.14
N HIS A 196 4.37 -12.39 15.45
CA HIS A 196 4.90 -13.37 16.42
C HIS A 196 4.23 -14.74 16.29
N ARG A 197 2.93 -14.79 15.98
CA ARG A 197 2.21 -16.06 15.81
C ARG A 197 2.57 -16.73 14.49
N TYR A 198 2.87 -15.95 13.47
CA TYR A 198 3.16 -16.40 12.10
C TYR A 198 4.52 -15.84 11.62
N PRO A 199 5.63 -16.25 12.23
CA PRO A 199 6.96 -15.69 11.94
C PRO A 199 7.47 -16.02 10.54
N GLN A 200 6.79 -16.89 9.80
CA GLN A 200 7.07 -17.21 8.40
C GLN A 200 6.52 -16.18 7.40
N LEU A 201 5.71 -15.20 7.84
CA LEU A 201 5.34 -14.07 6.99
C LEU A 201 6.59 -13.31 6.55
N VAL A 202 6.70 -12.97 5.27
CA VAL A 202 7.82 -12.19 4.75
C VAL A 202 7.48 -10.71 4.80
N ARG A 203 8.26 -9.95 5.53
CA ARG A 203 8.00 -8.57 5.96
C ARG A 203 8.87 -7.60 5.17
N VAL A 204 8.23 -6.73 4.40
CA VAL A 204 8.93 -5.80 3.49
C VAL A 204 8.43 -4.37 3.71
N PHE A 205 9.34 -3.42 3.85
CA PHE A 205 8.99 -2.01 3.92
C PHE A 205 8.68 -1.50 2.49
N ALA A 206 7.44 -1.08 2.27
CA ALA A 206 6.96 -0.60 0.98
C ALA A 206 7.48 0.82 0.70
N HIS A 207 7.93 1.05 -0.53
CA HIS A 207 8.34 2.33 -1.13
C HIS A 207 8.95 3.38 -0.16
N PRO A 208 10.00 3.03 0.62
CA PRO A 208 10.48 3.82 1.75
C PRO A 208 10.98 5.23 1.40
N ALA A 209 11.33 5.50 0.15
CA ALA A 209 11.81 6.82 -0.28
C ALA A 209 10.82 7.60 -1.15
N ALA A 210 9.56 7.13 -1.27
CA ALA A 210 8.55 7.80 -2.12
C ALA A 210 8.29 9.26 -1.71
N GLY A 211 8.29 9.57 -0.41
CA GLY A 211 8.12 10.94 0.11
C GLY A 211 9.29 11.89 -0.16
N SER A 212 10.40 11.39 -0.70
CA SER A 212 11.59 12.19 -1.07
C SER A 212 11.75 12.36 -2.58
N TYR A 213 10.74 12.01 -3.39
CA TYR A 213 10.80 12.23 -4.83
C TYR A 213 10.92 13.74 -5.14
N PRO A 214 11.91 14.16 -5.93
CA PRO A 214 12.09 15.57 -6.25
C PRO A 214 11.06 16.04 -7.29
N GLY A 215 10.16 16.93 -6.90
CA GLY A 215 9.15 17.50 -7.76
C GLY A 215 7.80 16.77 -7.71
N GLU A 216 6.96 16.98 -8.72
CA GLU A 216 5.65 16.36 -8.82
C GLU A 216 5.75 14.97 -9.42
N SER A 217 5.08 14.01 -8.82
CA SER A 217 4.95 12.64 -9.32
C SER A 217 3.67 12.02 -8.79
N LEU A 218 3.03 11.21 -9.59
CA LEU A 218 1.88 10.37 -9.17
C LEU A 218 2.29 9.30 -8.15
N TYR A 219 3.60 9.02 -8.08
CA TYR A 219 4.21 8.09 -7.13
C TYR A 219 4.85 8.80 -5.92
N ASN A 220 4.68 10.12 -5.79
CA ASN A 220 5.07 10.85 -4.60
C ASN A 220 3.99 10.64 -3.54
N GLU A 221 4.04 9.47 -2.92
CA GLU A 221 3.17 9.17 -1.79
C GLU A 221 3.40 10.19 -0.69
N VAL A 222 2.33 10.52 0.03
CA VAL A 222 2.38 11.46 1.15
C VAL A 222 3.03 10.77 2.35
N LEU A 223 4.24 10.32 2.16
CA LEU A 223 5.09 9.68 3.14
C LEU A 223 6.12 10.70 3.66
N PRO A 224 6.71 10.46 4.84
CA PRO A 224 7.74 11.35 5.33
C PRO A 224 8.95 11.35 4.39
N PRO A 225 9.76 12.41 4.42
CA PRO A 225 11.02 12.42 3.71
C PRO A 225 11.96 11.34 4.25
N LEU A 226 12.91 10.91 3.42
CA LEU A 226 13.80 9.77 3.68
C LEU A 226 14.57 9.89 5.01
N GLU A 227 14.92 11.11 5.43
CA GLU A 227 15.60 11.36 6.71
C GLU A 227 14.72 11.00 7.92
N VAL A 228 13.40 11.05 7.78
CA VAL A 228 12.45 10.60 8.80
C VAL A 228 12.32 9.08 8.75
N VAL A 229 12.29 8.50 7.54
CA VAL A 229 12.29 7.05 7.34
C VAL A 229 13.54 6.43 7.96
N GLU A 230 14.71 7.02 7.77
CA GLU A 230 15.97 6.56 8.37
C GLU A 230 15.91 6.55 9.91
N LYS A 231 15.24 7.52 10.53
CA LYS A 231 15.03 7.54 11.98
C LYS A 231 14.06 6.46 12.46
N LEU A 232 13.12 6.03 11.62
CA LEU A 232 12.16 4.97 11.93
C LEU A 232 12.72 3.57 11.63
N LEU A 233 13.76 3.46 10.80
CA LEU A 233 14.31 2.18 10.37
C LEU A 233 14.67 1.23 11.53
N PRO A 234 15.22 1.68 12.68
CA PRO A 234 15.45 0.81 13.84
C PRO A 234 14.18 0.13 14.37
N GLU A 235 13.01 0.79 14.31
CA GLU A 235 11.73 0.20 14.72
C GLU A 235 11.25 -0.89 13.74
N PHE A 236 11.54 -0.73 12.45
CA PHE A 236 11.27 -1.76 11.45
C PHE A 236 12.22 -2.95 11.58
N LEU A 237 13.47 -2.72 11.95
CA LEU A 237 14.48 -3.78 12.15
C LEU A 237 14.31 -4.54 13.49
N ASP A 238 13.56 -4.00 14.43
CA ASP A 238 13.33 -4.63 15.73
C ASP A 238 12.39 -5.83 15.60
N GLU A 239 12.92 -7.05 15.73
CA GLU A 239 12.17 -8.30 15.67
C GLU A 239 11.13 -8.44 16.80
N ALA A 240 11.28 -7.69 17.89
CA ALA A 240 10.28 -7.68 18.96
C ALA A 240 9.05 -6.83 18.61
N LEU A 241 9.17 -5.95 17.61
CA LEU A 241 8.08 -5.06 17.17
C LEU A 241 7.55 -5.45 15.78
N LEU A 242 8.33 -5.21 14.75
CA LEU A 242 7.95 -5.45 13.35
C LEU A 242 8.82 -6.54 12.72
N GLY A 243 10.15 -6.44 12.89
CA GLY A 243 11.12 -7.18 12.11
C GLY A 243 11.07 -6.80 10.62
N LEU A 244 12.12 -7.04 9.89
CA LEU A 244 12.19 -6.69 8.49
C LEU A 244 12.97 -7.75 7.71
N ASP A 245 12.35 -8.32 6.68
CA ASP A 245 12.96 -9.30 5.80
C ASP A 245 13.42 -8.70 4.49
N GLY A 246 12.87 -7.55 4.09
CA GLY A 246 13.19 -6.91 2.82
C GLY A 246 12.81 -5.43 2.74
N LEU A 247 13.31 -4.77 1.67
CA LEU A 247 12.96 -3.40 1.28
C LEU A 247 12.47 -3.39 -0.16
N GLU A 248 11.43 -2.61 -0.43
CA GLU A 248 11.04 -2.29 -1.79
C GLU A 248 11.99 -1.23 -2.34
N VAL A 249 12.91 -1.66 -3.20
CA VAL A 249 13.96 -0.80 -3.80
C VAL A 249 13.53 -0.33 -5.18
N GLN A 250 12.97 -1.25 -6.00
CA GLN A 250 12.53 -0.96 -7.35
C GLN A 250 11.09 -0.47 -7.36
N TYR A 251 10.92 0.83 -7.27
CA TYR A 251 9.63 1.52 -7.22
C TYR A 251 9.65 2.74 -8.18
N PRO A 252 8.56 3.05 -8.89
CA PRO A 252 8.56 4.16 -9.85
C PRO A 252 8.87 5.52 -9.23
N GLY A 253 8.45 5.76 -7.99
CA GLY A 253 8.74 6.96 -7.21
C GLY A 253 10.14 7.02 -6.57
N HIS A 254 11.02 6.06 -6.88
CA HIS A 254 12.42 6.09 -6.42
C HIS A 254 13.36 6.51 -7.55
N ILE A 255 14.06 7.63 -7.36
CA ILE A 255 15.17 8.02 -8.26
C ILE A 255 16.38 7.12 -8.08
N LEU A 256 17.35 7.18 -8.98
CA LEU A 256 18.55 6.34 -8.93
C LEU A 256 19.32 6.45 -7.60
N ALA A 257 19.39 7.66 -7.01
CA ALA A 257 20.05 7.87 -5.74
C ALA A 257 19.32 7.16 -4.58
N HIS A 258 17.98 7.17 -4.57
CA HIS A 258 17.18 6.42 -3.60
C HIS A 258 17.41 4.92 -3.72
N ARG A 259 17.34 4.39 -4.95
CA ARG A 259 17.57 2.95 -5.21
C ARG A 259 18.95 2.51 -4.77
N ALA A 260 19.99 3.34 -5.01
CA ALA A 260 21.35 3.04 -4.57
C ALA A 260 21.47 2.99 -3.04
N LEU A 261 20.89 3.97 -2.32
CA LEU A 261 20.88 4.00 -0.87
C LEU A 261 20.10 2.83 -0.26
N LEU A 262 18.92 2.53 -0.81
CA LEU A 262 18.09 1.41 -0.34
C LEU A 262 18.77 0.06 -0.62
N ALA A 263 19.47 -0.09 -1.75
CA ALA A 263 20.27 -1.26 -2.03
C ALA A 263 21.47 -1.39 -1.06
N GLU A 264 22.10 -0.28 -0.64
CA GLU A 264 23.10 -0.30 0.42
C GLU A 264 22.50 -0.77 1.76
N TRP A 265 21.29 -0.32 2.10
CA TRP A 265 20.60 -0.78 3.30
C TRP A 265 20.28 -2.28 3.23
N THR A 266 19.81 -2.80 2.08
CA THR A 266 19.58 -4.25 1.95
C THR A 266 20.85 -5.05 2.18
N GLN A 267 21.99 -4.61 1.66
CA GLN A 267 23.29 -5.26 1.90
C GLN A 267 23.72 -5.16 3.37
N ARG A 268 23.59 -3.97 3.97
CA ARG A 268 24.01 -3.69 5.34
C ARG A 268 23.27 -4.54 6.36
N TYR A 269 21.97 -4.73 6.15
CA TYR A 269 21.08 -5.43 7.10
C TYR A 269 20.74 -6.87 6.69
N GLY A 270 21.27 -7.36 5.56
CA GLY A 270 21.01 -8.71 5.08
C GLY A 270 19.57 -8.94 4.61
N LEU A 271 18.94 -7.90 4.03
CA LEU A 271 17.53 -7.89 3.64
C LEU A 271 17.35 -8.30 2.16
N LEU A 272 16.17 -8.82 1.84
CA LEU A 272 15.75 -9.04 0.46
C LEU A 272 15.55 -7.69 -0.26
N MET A 273 15.84 -7.68 -1.57
CA MET A 273 15.45 -6.59 -2.46
C MET A 273 14.14 -6.97 -3.14
N THR A 274 13.13 -6.11 -3.05
CA THR A 274 11.86 -6.27 -3.76
C THR A 274 11.55 -5.05 -4.62
N GLY A 275 10.44 -5.13 -5.35
CA GLY A 275 9.98 -4.02 -6.18
C GLY A 275 8.66 -4.33 -6.85
N GLY A 276 7.95 -3.27 -7.15
CA GLY A 276 6.66 -3.33 -7.83
C GLY A 276 6.23 -1.97 -8.37
N SER A 277 5.19 -2.00 -9.17
CA SER A 277 4.60 -0.81 -9.80
C SER A 277 3.73 -0.02 -8.84
N ASP A 278 3.26 -0.66 -7.77
CA ASP A 278 2.20 -0.12 -6.93
C ASP A 278 1.00 0.28 -7.81
N CYS A 279 0.65 -0.66 -8.70
CA CYS A 279 -0.36 -0.46 -9.72
C CYS A 279 -1.73 -0.24 -9.09
N HIS A 280 -2.40 0.87 -9.50
CA HIS A 280 -3.76 1.18 -9.08
C HIS A 280 -4.71 1.33 -10.26
N ASP A 281 -4.21 1.63 -11.45
CA ASP A 281 -5.03 1.87 -12.63
C ASP A 281 -4.27 1.54 -13.92
N ARG A 282 -4.95 1.71 -15.04
CA ARG A 282 -4.42 1.34 -16.36
C ARG A 282 -3.60 2.44 -17.02
N VAL A 283 -3.58 3.66 -16.48
CA VAL A 283 -3.06 4.86 -17.17
C VAL A 283 -2.05 5.63 -16.34
N GLU A 284 -2.42 6.02 -15.12
CA GLU A 284 -1.59 6.88 -14.26
C GLU A 284 -0.56 6.07 -13.46
N ARG A 285 -0.99 4.91 -12.93
CA ARG A 285 -0.14 3.98 -12.15
C ARG A 285 -0.29 2.56 -12.70
N PRO A 286 0.20 2.31 -13.95
CA PRO A 286 -0.02 1.05 -14.61
C PRO A 286 0.89 -0.07 -14.12
N LEU A 287 0.46 -1.30 -14.33
CA LEU A 287 1.21 -2.52 -14.07
C LEU A 287 2.49 -2.61 -14.93
N GLY A 288 3.57 -3.16 -14.37
CA GLY A 288 4.80 -3.51 -15.08
C GLY A 288 5.75 -2.35 -15.36
N VAL A 289 5.55 -1.18 -14.74
CA VAL A 289 6.46 -0.02 -14.85
C VAL A 289 7.65 -0.10 -13.90
N ALA A 290 7.56 -0.95 -12.87
CA ALA A 290 8.66 -1.36 -12.01
C ALA A 290 8.52 -2.84 -11.64
N GLY A 291 9.59 -3.42 -11.10
CA GLY A 291 9.60 -4.81 -10.71
C GLY A 291 11.02 -5.31 -10.47
N ILE A 292 11.16 -6.59 -10.30
CA ILE A 292 12.42 -7.26 -9.94
C ILE A 292 12.86 -8.29 -10.99
N SER A 293 14.11 -8.68 -10.89
CA SER A 293 14.71 -9.75 -11.71
C SER A 293 14.19 -11.14 -11.30
N ALA A 294 14.48 -12.14 -12.13
CA ALA A 294 14.14 -13.53 -11.83
C ALA A 294 14.83 -14.06 -10.56
N ASP A 295 16.08 -13.67 -10.34
CA ASP A 295 16.86 -14.12 -9.17
C ASP A 295 16.30 -13.52 -7.86
N GLU A 296 15.96 -12.23 -7.86
CA GLU A 296 15.33 -11.57 -6.72
C GLU A 296 13.95 -12.16 -6.42
N CYS A 297 13.16 -12.45 -7.46
CA CYS A 297 11.87 -13.11 -7.32
C CYS A 297 12.02 -14.52 -6.74
N ALA A 298 12.99 -15.30 -7.23
CA ALA A 298 13.28 -16.64 -6.71
C ALA A 298 13.70 -16.60 -5.25
N ALA A 299 14.49 -15.59 -4.83
CA ALA A 299 14.90 -15.41 -3.43
C ALA A 299 13.70 -15.14 -2.50
N LEU A 300 12.71 -14.35 -2.94
CA LEU A 300 11.46 -14.15 -2.20
C LEU A 300 10.62 -15.43 -2.16
N LEU A 301 10.40 -16.07 -3.32
CA LEU A 301 9.57 -17.28 -3.42
C LEU A 301 10.11 -18.43 -2.58
N ALA A 302 11.43 -18.52 -2.37
CA ALA A 302 12.04 -19.52 -1.50
C ALA A 302 11.67 -19.33 -0.01
N ARG A 303 11.04 -18.21 0.36
CA ARG A 303 10.58 -17.89 1.71
C ARG A 303 9.06 -18.10 1.89
N LEU A 304 8.34 -18.35 0.81
CA LEU A 304 6.87 -18.55 0.77
C LEU A 304 6.48 -19.99 0.55
#